data_c8544ca2e0a960917f766c1f11638a80
#
_entry.id   c8544ca2e0a960917f766c1f11638a80
#
_cell.length_a   1.000
_cell.length_b   1.000
_cell.length_c   1.000
_cell.angle_alpha   90.00
_cell.angle_beta   90.00
_cell.angle_gamma   90.00
#
_symmetry.space_group_name_H-M   'P 1'
#
loop_
_entity.id
_entity.type
_entity.pdbx_description
1 polymer ?
#
loop_
_entity_poly.entity_id
_entity_poly.type
_entity_poly.pdbx_seq_one_letter_code
_entity_poly.pdbx_strand_id
1 'polypeptide(L)'
;MRPDYQNGAGVLLFLAGFIALMGIITGEIFYPAGYSTAHSEISDLGSTRPPEALIYQPSATIFNGTMILTGILVLAGAFFAHRAGWERWSSLLLALVGMGILGVGVFPGNVGALHGLSAMLTFIGGGIAAVISARALLGPFRFIALLLGCITLLALLGLGVLMPVLGDGGAERWIAYPVIFWLTGLGGYFLGEAAFLQREHRGKSSG
;
A
#
# COMPACT_ATOMS: atom_id res chain seq x y z
N MET A 1 -12.84 20.31 0.00
CA MET A 1 -11.42 20.07 0.42
C MET A 1 -10.53 21.21 -0.06
N ARG A 2 -9.30 21.36 0.51
CA ARG A 2 -8.32 22.37 0.06
C ARG A 2 -7.51 21.80 -1.12
N PRO A 3 -7.61 22.37 -2.34
CA PRO A 3 -7.09 21.75 -3.56
C PRO A 3 -5.58 21.48 -3.54
N ASP A 4 -4.78 22.39 -2.94
CA ASP A 4 -3.31 22.24 -2.91
C ASP A 4 -2.87 21.05 -2.05
N TYR A 5 -3.45 20.89 -0.87
CA TYR A 5 -3.19 19.74 -0.01
C TYR A 5 -3.71 18.45 -0.63
N GLN A 6 -4.84 18.51 -1.33
CA GLN A 6 -5.42 17.37 -2.01
C GLN A 6 -4.54 16.89 -3.18
N ASN A 7 -3.99 17.82 -3.96
CA ASN A 7 -2.98 17.49 -4.99
C ASN A 7 -1.74 16.83 -4.39
N GLY A 8 -1.22 17.40 -3.28
CA GLY A 8 -0.08 16.81 -2.58
C GLY A 8 -0.36 15.37 -2.11
N ALA A 9 -1.51 15.14 -1.48
CA ALA A 9 -1.94 13.78 -1.10
C ALA A 9 -2.03 12.86 -2.32
N GLY A 10 -2.62 13.34 -3.41
CA GLY A 10 -2.80 12.58 -4.63
C GLY A 10 -1.48 12.13 -5.25
N VAL A 11 -0.53 13.04 -5.42
CA VAL A 11 0.81 12.73 -5.97
C VAL A 11 1.54 11.72 -5.07
N LEU A 12 1.56 11.96 -3.76
CA LEU A 12 2.30 11.12 -2.81
C LEU A 12 1.75 9.69 -2.77
N LEU A 13 0.43 9.52 -2.73
CA LEU A 13 -0.19 8.19 -2.68
C LEU A 13 -0.08 7.45 -4.01
N PHE A 14 -0.23 8.15 -5.14
CA PHE A 14 -0.04 7.55 -6.45
C PHE A 14 1.40 7.02 -6.61
N LEU A 15 2.39 7.86 -6.27
CA LEU A 15 3.80 7.47 -6.32
C LEU A 15 4.11 6.36 -5.32
N ALA A 16 3.52 6.36 -4.13
CA ALA A 16 3.71 5.31 -3.14
C ALA A 16 3.32 3.93 -3.69
N GLY A 17 2.13 3.81 -4.28
CA GLY A 17 1.69 2.55 -4.86
C GLY A 17 2.51 2.13 -6.09
N PHE A 18 2.86 3.08 -6.96
CA PHE A 18 3.72 2.84 -8.12
C PHE A 18 5.11 2.34 -7.69
N ILE A 19 5.76 3.04 -6.75
CA ILE A 19 7.09 2.69 -6.25
C ILE A 19 7.06 1.34 -5.55
N ALA A 20 6.04 1.05 -4.73
CA ALA A 20 5.89 -0.25 -4.07
C ALA A 20 5.88 -1.38 -5.10
N LEU A 21 5.03 -1.28 -6.12
CA LEU A 21 4.92 -2.32 -7.16
C LEU A 21 6.22 -2.48 -7.94
N MET A 22 6.81 -1.37 -8.40
CA MET A 22 8.06 -1.40 -9.17
C MET A 22 9.24 -1.89 -8.34
N GLY A 23 9.28 -1.55 -7.05
CA GLY A 23 10.32 -2.04 -6.14
C GLY A 23 10.23 -3.54 -5.89
N ILE A 24 9.00 -4.09 -5.73
CA ILE A 24 8.78 -5.54 -5.64
C ILE A 24 9.30 -6.23 -6.92
N ILE A 25 8.85 -5.79 -8.09
CA ILE A 25 9.28 -6.37 -9.38
C ILE A 25 10.79 -6.28 -9.53
N THR A 26 11.38 -5.14 -9.20
CA THR A 26 12.83 -4.96 -9.30
C THR A 26 13.58 -5.85 -8.30
N GLY A 27 13.07 -5.99 -7.08
CA GLY A 27 13.61 -6.92 -6.08
C GLY A 27 13.60 -8.37 -6.58
N GLU A 28 12.50 -8.80 -7.20
CA GLU A 28 12.39 -10.13 -7.81
C GLU A 28 13.45 -10.35 -8.93
N ILE A 29 13.67 -9.36 -9.80
CA ILE A 29 14.67 -9.44 -10.88
C ILE A 29 16.08 -9.64 -10.32
N PHE A 30 16.40 -9.01 -9.21
CA PHE A 30 17.73 -9.08 -8.57
C PHE A 30 17.86 -10.15 -7.48
N TYR A 31 16.81 -10.95 -7.26
CA TYR A 31 16.89 -12.08 -6.34
C TYR A 31 17.64 -13.24 -7.01
N PRO A 32 18.44 -14.03 -6.26
CA PRO A 32 19.13 -15.20 -6.81
C PRO A 32 18.17 -16.22 -7.43
N ALA A 33 18.71 -17.09 -8.26
CA ALA A 33 17.95 -18.18 -8.86
C ALA A 33 17.21 -19.01 -7.79
N GLY A 34 15.94 -19.33 -8.07
CA GLY A 34 15.08 -20.08 -7.16
C GLY A 34 13.93 -19.27 -6.55
N TYR A 35 13.89 -17.95 -6.73
CA TYR A 35 12.69 -17.18 -6.36
C TYR A 35 11.50 -17.59 -7.23
N SER A 36 10.39 -17.83 -6.59
CA SER A 36 9.12 -18.18 -7.25
C SER A 36 7.99 -17.31 -6.72
N THR A 37 7.30 -16.61 -7.61
CA THR A 37 6.13 -15.78 -7.23
C THR A 37 5.02 -16.58 -6.56
N ALA A 38 4.96 -17.89 -6.80
CA ALA A 38 4.01 -18.78 -6.15
C ALA A 38 4.45 -19.16 -4.72
N HIS A 39 5.74 -19.51 -4.55
CA HIS A 39 6.21 -20.12 -3.30
C HIS A 39 7.03 -19.18 -2.42
N SER A 40 7.63 -18.11 -2.98
CA SER A 40 8.38 -17.13 -2.20
C SER A 40 7.48 -15.96 -1.82
N GLU A 41 7.46 -15.62 -0.54
CA GLU A 41 6.74 -14.42 -0.06
C GLU A 41 7.35 -13.16 -0.66
N ILE A 42 6.56 -12.10 -0.78
CA ILE A 42 7.07 -10.77 -1.20
C ILE A 42 8.13 -10.29 -0.22
N SER A 43 7.91 -10.55 1.07
CA SER A 43 8.82 -10.14 2.13
C SER A 43 10.17 -10.87 2.12
N ASP A 44 10.26 -12.06 1.48
CA ASP A 44 11.52 -12.79 1.30
C ASP A 44 12.52 -11.98 0.46
N LEU A 45 12.04 -11.05 -0.37
CA LEU A 45 12.91 -10.12 -1.10
C LEU A 45 13.80 -9.29 -0.16
N GLY A 46 13.31 -8.96 1.02
CA GLY A 46 14.05 -8.25 2.05
C GLY A 46 14.88 -9.16 2.95
N SER A 47 14.32 -10.26 3.37
CA SER A 47 14.95 -11.35 4.12
C SER A 47 13.94 -12.47 4.34
N THR A 48 14.38 -13.72 4.25
CA THR A 48 13.56 -14.84 4.68
C THR A 48 13.40 -14.84 6.20
N ARG A 49 12.39 -15.58 6.67
CA ARG A 49 12.13 -15.73 8.10
C ARG A 49 13.11 -16.67 8.78
N PRO A 50 13.28 -16.59 10.13
CA PRO A 50 13.98 -17.62 10.88
C PRO A 50 13.34 -19.01 10.67
N PRO A 51 14.13 -20.12 10.71
CA PRO A 51 15.52 -20.18 11.17
C PRO A 51 16.57 -19.78 10.12
N GLU A 52 16.26 -19.76 8.82
CA GLU A 52 17.24 -19.51 7.75
C GLU A 52 17.74 -18.06 7.75
N ALA A 53 16.82 -17.09 7.89
CA ALA A 53 17.09 -15.64 7.97
C ALA A 53 18.04 -15.13 6.85
N LEU A 54 17.84 -15.62 5.62
CA LEU A 54 18.70 -15.33 4.49
C LEU A 54 18.44 -13.92 3.95
N ILE A 55 19.51 -13.20 3.65
CA ILE A 55 19.49 -11.85 3.07
C ILE A 55 20.26 -11.87 1.77
N TYR A 56 19.59 -11.65 0.65
CA TYR A 56 20.20 -11.65 -0.67
C TYR A 56 20.32 -10.24 -1.22
N GLN A 57 21.56 -9.85 -1.57
CA GLN A 57 21.84 -8.55 -2.18
C GLN A 57 21.94 -8.68 -3.70
N PRO A 58 21.49 -7.64 -4.46
CA PRO A 58 20.97 -6.36 -4.00
C PRO A 58 19.45 -6.34 -3.72
N SER A 59 18.73 -7.47 -3.91
CA SER A 59 17.28 -7.59 -3.71
C SER A 59 16.82 -7.01 -2.37
N ALA A 60 17.50 -7.37 -1.27
CA ALA A 60 17.14 -6.92 0.07
C ALA A 60 17.23 -5.39 0.23
N THR A 61 18.30 -4.77 -0.29
CA THR A 61 18.43 -3.30 -0.26
C THR A 61 17.35 -2.63 -1.09
N ILE A 62 17.02 -3.17 -2.27
CA ILE A 62 15.98 -2.64 -3.15
C ILE A 62 14.62 -2.73 -2.46
N PHE A 63 14.23 -3.91 -1.98
CA PHE A 63 12.92 -4.13 -1.36
C PHE A 63 12.77 -3.32 -0.07
N ASN A 64 13.68 -3.45 0.87
CA ASN A 64 13.58 -2.76 2.16
C ASN A 64 13.60 -1.23 1.98
N GLY A 65 14.48 -0.71 1.12
CA GLY A 65 14.53 0.71 0.78
C GLY A 65 13.23 1.19 0.12
N THR A 66 12.65 0.38 -0.75
CA THR A 66 11.35 0.66 -1.38
C THR A 66 10.23 0.73 -0.33
N MET A 67 10.17 -0.22 0.60
CA MET A 67 9.12 -0.22 1.65
C MET A 67 9.28 0.98 2.58
N ILE A 68 10.52 1.34 2.96
CA ILE A 68 10.79 2.55 3.74
C ILE A 68 10.28 3.80 3.01
N LEU A 69 10.66 3.98 1.75
CA LEU A 69 10.23 5.12 0.94
C LEU A 69 8.71 5.16 0.78
N THR A 70 8.10 4.02 0.45
CA THR A 70 6.65 3.89 0.29
C THR A 70 5.92 4.27 1.59
N GLY A 71 6.38 3.75 2.73
CA GLY A 71 5.79 4.07 4.03
C GLY A 71 5.85 5.57 4.35
N ILE A 72 6.99 6.22 4.07
CA ILE A 72 7.14 7.67 4.23
C ILE A 72 6.16 8.44 3.33
N LEU A 73 6.05 8.05 2.05
CA LEU A 73 5.13 8.68 1.10
C LEU A 73 3.66 8.52 1.54
N VAL A 74 3.27 7.35 2.04
CA VAL A 74 1.91 7.11 2.55
C VAL A 74 1.64 7.94 3.80
N LEU A 75 2.58 8.04 4.74
CA LEU A 75 2.46 8.88 5.93
C LEU A 75 2.30 10.36 5.56
N ALA A 76 3.14 10.85 4.65
CA ALA A 76 3.03 12.22 4.14
C ALA A 76 1.68 12.42 3.41
N GLY A 77 1.28 11.46 2.56
CA GLY A 77 -0.01 11.47 1.87
C GLY A 77 -1.20 11.53 2.84
N ALA A 78 -1.16 10.76 3.92
CA ALA A 78 -2.18 10.77 4.97
C ALA A 78 -2.25 12.14 5.69
N PHE A 79 -1.09 12.74 5.99
CA PHE A 79 -1.03 14.09 6.56
C PHE A 79 -1.65 15.13 5.60
N PHE A 80 -1.28 15.11 4.32
CA PHE A 80 -1.84 16.03 3.32
C PHE A 80 -3.34 15.80 3.11
N ALA A 81 -3.82 14.56 3.08
CA ALA A 81 -5.24 14.23 2.99
C ALA A 81 -6.02 14.81 4.18
N HIS A 82 -5.50 14.62 5.40
CA HIS A 82 -6.09 15.22 6.59
C HIS A 82 -6.12 16.76 6.51
N ARG A 83 -5.03 17.40 6.08
CA ARG A 83 -4.96 18.88 5.90
C ARG A 83 -5.86 19.38 4.79
N ALA A 84 -6.14 18.55 3.78
CA ALA A 84 -7.13 18.83 2.75
C ALA A 84 -8.57 18.85 3.29
N GLY A 85 -8.82 18.24 4.45
CA GLY A 85 -10.15 18.09 5.05
C GLY A 85 -10.80 16.74 4.72
N TRP A 86 -10.00 15.75 4.35
CA TRP A 86 -10.51 14.39 4.20
C TRP A 86 -10.91 13.80 5.55
N GLU A 87 -11.81 12.82 5.53
CA GLU A 87 -12.41 12.24 6.72
C GLU A 87 -11.34 11.73 7.70
N ARG A 88 -11.49 12.09 8.99
CA ARG A 88 -10.47 11.88 10.02
C ARG A 88 -10.08 10.43 10.20
N TRP A 89 -11.06 9.53 10.24
CA TRP A 89 -10.79 8.11 10.48
C TRP A 89 -10.08 7.45 9.30
N SER A 90 -10.48 7.81 8.08
CA SER A 90 -9.79 7.36 6.85
C SER A 90 -8.35 7.87 6.79
N SER A 91 -8.10 9.13 7.17
CA SER A 91 -6.74 9.68 7.24
C SER A 91 -5.88 8.98 8.30
N LEU A 92 -6.46 8.67 9.46
CA LEU A 92 -5.76 7.98 10.54
C LEU A 92 -5.41 6.53 10.16
N LEU A 93 -6.37 5.80 9.57
CA LEU A 93 -6.13 4.44 9.08
C LEU A 93 -5.08 4.42 7.97
N LEU A 94 -5.10 5.40 7.06
CA LEU A 94 -4.07 5.54 6.04
C LEU A 94 -2.69 5.77 6.65
N ALA A 95 -2.59 6.57 7.72
CA ALA A 95 -1.33 6.75 8.45
C ALA A 95 -0.87 5.45 9.14
N LEU A 96 -1.77 4.66 9.71
CA LEU A 96 -1.45 3.35 10.29
C LEU A 96 -0.91 2.38 9.21
N VAL A 97 -1.50 2.37 8.02
CA VAL A 97 -0.98 1.60 6.87
C VAL A 97 0.44 2.06 6.52
N GLY A 98 0.67 3.37 6.45
CA GLY A 98 2.01 3.92 6.18
C GLY A 98 3.04 3.50 7.23
N MET A 99 2.67 3.45 8.51
CA MET A 99 3.55 2.93 9.58
C MET A 99 3.83 1.44 9.41
N GLY A 100 2.83 0.64 9.04
CA GLY A 100 3.00 -0.78 8.75
C GLY A 100 4.00 -0.99 7.60
N ILE A 101 3.81 -0.32 6.47
CA ILE A 101 4.69 -0.43 5.30
C ILE A 101 6.13 0.02 5.64
N LEU A 102 6.29 1.14 6.36
CA LEU A 102 7.58 1.60 6.86
C LEU A 102 8.23 0.52 7.74
N GLY A 103 7.46 -0.05 8.65
CA GLY A 103 7.91 -1.10 9.55
C GLY A 103 8.36 -2.37 8.82
N VAL A 104 7.69 -2.77 7.73
CA VAL A 104 8.13 -3.90 6.88
C VAL A 104 9.53 -3.67 6.34
N GLY A 105 9.87 -2.45 5.90
CA GLY A 105 11.19 -2.13 5.39
C GLY A 105 12.26 -1.96 6.47
N VAL A 106 11.88 -1.45 7.66
CA VAL A 106 12.81 -1.24 8.79
C VAL A 106 13.08 -2.54 9.55
N PHE A 107 12.11 -3.42 9.61
CA PHE A 107 12.19 -4.73 10.28
C PHE A 107 12.01 -5.84 9.23
N PRO A 108 13.05 -6.25 8.49
CA PRO A 108 12.96 -7.34 7.51
C PRO A 108 12.57 -8.68 8.15
N GLY A 109 12.26 -9.69 7.33
CA GLY A 109 11.75 -10.99 7.76
C GLY A 109 12.56 -11.67 8.89
N ASN A 110 13.89 -11.51 8.89
CA ASN A 110 14.78 -12.05 9.91
C ASN A 110 14.59 -11.47 11.31
N VAL A 111 13.93 -10.32 11.45
CA VAL A 111 13.59 -9.71 12.76
C VAL A 111 12.38 -10.39 13.42
N GLY A 112 11.67 -11.25 12.69
CA GLY A 112 10.60 -12.10 13.23
C GLY A 112 9.35 -11.31 13.66
N ALA A 113 9.10 -11.21 14.97
CA ALA A 113 7.84 -10.67 15.49
C ALA A 113 7.54 -9.23 15.07
N LEU A 114 8.55 -8.35 15.00
CA LEU A 114 8.36 -6.95 14.58
C LEU A 114 8.01 -6.86 13.08
N HIS A 115 8.60 -7.73 12.25
CA HIS A 115 8.20 -7.86 10.84
C HIS A 115 6.75 -8.31 10.73
N GLY A 116 6.38 -9.38 11.43
CA GLY A 116 5.00 -9.90 11.42
C GLY A 116 3.97 -8.86 11.86
N LEU A 117 4.27 -8.09 12.93
CA LEU A 117 3.40 -7.01 13.39
C LEU A 117 3.25 -5.91 12.31
N SER A 118 4.36 -5.53 11.67
CA SER A 118 4.36 -4.53 10.59
C SER A 118 3.56 -4.99 9.38
N ALA A 119 3.73 -6.25 8.97
CA ALA A 119 2.97 -6.86 7.89
C ALA A 119 1.47 -6.94 8.21
N MET A 120 1.10 -7.37 9.42
CA MET A 120 -0.30 -7.38 9.86
C MET A 120 -0.92 -5.98 9.87
N LEU A 121 -0.17 -4.97 10.34
CA LEU A 121 -0.63 -3.59 10.31
C LEU A 121 -0.84 -3.08 8.88
N THR A 122 0.01 -3.49 7.95
CA THR A 122 -0.13 -3.17 6.52
C THR A 122 -1.34 -3.86 5.91
N PHE A 123 -1.51 -5.15 6.12
CA PHE A 123 -2.53 -5.95 5.42
C PHE A 123 -3.92 -5.78 6.03
N ILE A 124 -4.06 -5.99 7.33
CA ILE A 124 -5.35 -5.78 8.04
C ILE A 124 -5.72 -4.30 7.97
N GLY A 125 -4.75 -3.43 8.31
CA GLY A 125 -4.95 -1.98 8.27
C GLY A 125 -5.31 -1.50 6.87
N GLY A 126 -4.63 -1.98 5.83
CA GLY A 126 -4.89 -1.65 4.43
C GLY A 126 -6.27 -2.08 3.95
N GLY A 127 -6.67 -3.31 4.24
CA GLY A 127 -8.01 -3.81 3.92
C GLY A 127 -9.11 -3.00 4.63
N ILE A 128 -8.96 -2.75 5.93
CA ILE A 128 -9.91 -1.94 6.70
C ILE A 128 -9.93 -0.49 6.21
N ALA A 129 -8.77 0.11 5.94
CA ALA A 129 -8.66 1.47 5.44
C ALA A 129 -9.36 1.63 4.08
N ALA A 130 -9.19 0.67 3.17
CA ALA A 130 -9.86 0.67 1.88
C ALA A 130 -11.39 0.59 2.03
N VAL A 131 -11.90 -0.32 2.85
CA VAL A 131 -13.35 -0.46 3.12
C VAL A 131 -13.92 0.80 3.78
N ILE A 132 -13.24 1.33 4.80
CA ILE A 132 -13.73 2.51 5.52
C ILE A 132 -13.68 3.75 4.65
N SER A 133 -12.62 3.93 3.85
CA SER A 133 -12.48 5.06 2.94
C SER A 133 -13.60 5.15 1.91
N ALA A 134 -14.20 4.02 1.52
CA ALA A 134 -15.32 3.98 0.58
C ALA A 134 -16.51 4.85 0.99
N ARG A 135 -16.67 5.14 2.29
CA ARG A 135 -17.72 6.04 2.80
C ARG A 135 -17.46 7.52 2.47
N ALA A 136 -16.18 7.89 2.38
CA ALA A 136 -15.76 9.25 2.09
C ALA A 136 -15.48 9.49 0.60
N LEU A 137 -15.60 8.46 -0.24
CA LEU A 137 -15.35 8.51 -1.67
C LEU A 137 -16.68 8.64 -2.44
N LEU A 138 -16.64 9.39 -3.53
CA LEU A 138 -17.78 9.55 -4.46
C LEU A 138 -17.50 8.83 -5.77
N GLY A 139 -18.56 8.60 -6.55
CA GLY A 139 -18.46 7.97 -7.87
C GLY A 139 -18.03 6.50 -7.84
N PRO A 140 -17.57 5.96 -8.97
CA PRO A 140 -17.27 4.53 -9.12
C PRO A 140 -16.12 4.04 -8.24
N PHE A 141 -15.15 4.89 -7.90
CA PHE A 141 -13.97 4.50 -7.14
C PHE A 141 -14.32 4.01 -5.71
N ARG A 142 -15.44 4.47 -5.12
CA ARG A 142 -15.91 3.95 -3.84
C ARG A 142 -16.14 2.43 -3.85
N PHE A 143 -16.69 1.91 -4.95
CA PHE A 143 -16.95 0.47 -5.09
C PHE A 143 -15.66 -0.31 -5.36
N ILE A 144 -14.71 0.29 -6.09
CA ILE A 144 -13.39 -0.29 -6.32
C ILE A 144 -12.62 -0.37 -4.99
N ALA A 145 -12.62 0.68 -4.17
CA ALA A 145 -11.99 0.68 -2.86
C ALA A 145 -12.60 -0.38 -1.93
N LEU A 146 -13.93 -0.48 -1.91
CA LEU A 146 -14.63 -1.52 -1.15
C LEU A 146 -14.23 -2.92 -1.62
N LEU A 147 -14.24 -3.17 -2.93
CA LEU A 147 -13.86 -4.45 -3.52
C LEU A 147 -12.42 -4.83 -3.16
N LEU A 148 -11.45 -3.93 -3.34
CA LEU A 148 -10.04 -4.19 -3.05
C LEU A 148 -9.82 -4.46 -1.56
N GLY A 149 -10.47 -3.69 -0.68
CA GLY A 149 -10.39 -3.93 0.76
C GLY A 149 -11.01 -5.28 1.15
N CYS A 150 -12.16 -5.64 0.59
CA CYS A 150 -12.78 -6.95 0.83
C CYS A 150 -11.89 -8.09 0.30
N ILE A 151 -11.28 -7.96 -0.88
CA ILE A 151 -10.36 -8.96 -1.42
C ILE A 151 -9.19 -9.18 -0.45
N THR A 152 -8.54 -8.12 0.02
CA THR A 152 -7.44 -8.21 0.99
C THR A 152 -7.88 -8.96 2.26
N LEU A 153 -9.00 -8.56 2.86
CA LEU A 153 -9.46 -9.15 4.12
C LEU A 153 -9.91 -10.60 3.95
N LEU A 154 -10.62 -10.90 2.85
CA LEU A 154 -11.06 -12.27 2.55
C LEU A 154 -9.87 -13.18 2.21
N ALA A 155 -8.87 -12.69 1.47
CA ALA A 155 -7.65 -13.44 1.19
C ALA A 155 -6.88 -13.74 2.49
N LEU A 156 -6.80 -12.77 3.40
CA LEU A 156 -6.14 -12.96 4.69
C LEU A 156 -6.88 -14.00 5.57
N LEU A 157 -8.21 -13.92 5.62
CA LEU A 157 -9.03 -14.91 6.35
C LEU A 157 -8.99 -16.29 5.69
N GLY A 158 -8.86 -16.33 4.37
CA GLY A 158 -8.84 -17.54 3.56
C GLY A 158 -7.45 -18.14 3.33
N LEU A 159 -6.41 -17.73 4.05
CA LEU A 159 -5.03 -18.22 3.86
C LEU A 159 -4.95 -19.75 3.86
N GLY A 160 -5.66 -20.44 4.77
CA GLY A 160 -5.70 -21.90 4.82
C GLY A 160 -6.21 -22.57 3.55
N VAL A 161 -6.95 -21.86 2.69
CA VAL A 161 -7.44 -22.32 1.38
C VAL A 161 -6.53 -21.82 0.25
N LEU A 162 -6.04 -20.60 0.35
CA LEU A 162 -5.23 -20.00 -0.72
C LEU A 162 -3.82 -20.57 -0.81
N MET A 163 -3.15 -20.79 0.34
CA MET A 163 -1.78 -21.29 0.36
C MET A 163 -1.62 -22.66 -0.31
N PRO A 164 -2.49 -23.66 -0.07
CA PRO A 164 -2.40 -24.94 -0.79
C PRO A 164 -2.60 -24.84 -2.31
N VAL A 165 -3.30 -23.81 -2.79
CA VAL A 165 -3.64 -23.65 -4.22
C VAL A 165 -2.65 -22.74 -4.95
N LEU A 166 -2.27 -21.64 -4.32
CA LEU A 166 -1.47 -20.55 -4.94
C LEU A 166 -0.02 -20.54 -4.44
N GLY A 167 0.30 -21.31 -3.38
CA GLY A 167 1.54 -21.18 -2.63
C GLY A 167 1.53 -19.97 -1.69
N ASP A 168 2.54 -19.88 -0.82
CA ASP A 168 2.65 -18.80 0.18
C ASP A 168 2.81 -17.44 -0.47
N GLY A 169 3.68 -17.35 -1.48
CA GLY A 169 3.91 -16.12 -2.22
C GLY A 169 2.71 -15.67 -3.05
N GLY A 170 1.98 -16.62 -3.65
CA GLY A 170 0.75 -16.33 -4.38
C GLY A 170 -0.33 -15.79 -3.44
N ALA A 171 -0.52 -16.42 -2.29
CA ALA A 171 -1.49 -15.99 -1.28
C ALA A 171 -1.15 -14.59 -0.73
N GLU A 172 0.12 -14.31 -0.43
CA GLU A 172 0.55 -12.98 0.03
C GLU A 172 0.27 -11.90 -1.01
N ARG A 173 0.45 -12.18 -2.31
CA ARG A 173 0.14 -11.23 -3.39
C ARG A 173 -1.34 -10.89 -3.48
N TRP A 174 -2.21 -11.86 -3.24
CA TRP A 174 -3.66 -11.60 -3.16
C TRP A 174 -4.05 -10.74 -1.96
N ILE A 175 -3.21 -10.66 -0.95
CA ILE A 175 -3.40 -9.77 0.21
C ILE A 175 -2.79 -8.40 -0.08
N ALA A 176 -1.55 -8.33 -0.58
CA ALA A 176 -0.76 -7.11 -0.70
C ALA A 176 -1.16 -6.24 -1.91
N TYR A 177 -1.36 -6.86 -3.09
CA TYR A 177 -1.59 -6.08 -4.32
C TYR A 177 -2.88 -5.28 -4.32
N PRO A 178 -4.02 -5.77 -3.79
CA PRO A 178 -5.20 -4.94 -3.68
C PRO A 178 -4.97 -3.67 -2.84
N VAL A 179 -4.14 -3.72 -1.78
CA VAL A 179 -3.77 -2.54 -1.00
C VAL A 179 -2.93 -1.56 -1.84
N ILE A 180 -1.96 -2.06 -2.61
CA ILE A 180 -1.14 -1.24 -3.51
C ILE A 180 -2.02 -0.55 -4.56
N PHE A 181 -2.95 -1.28 -5.18
CA PHE A 181 -3.86 -0.73 -6.17
C PHE A 181 -4.85 0.27 -5.56
N TRP A 182 -5.32 0.02 -4.34
CA TRP A 182 -6.14 0.98 -3.61
C TRP A 182 -5.38 2.28 -3.33
N LEU A 183 -4.13 2.23 -2.86
CA LEU A 183 -3.29 3.41 -2.63
C LEU A 183 -3.09 4.22 -3.92
N THR A 184 -2.72 3.54 -5.02
CA THR A 184 -2.54 4.18 -6.33
C THR A 184 -3.84 4.81 -6.83
N GLY A 185 -4.95 4.08 -6.73
CA GLY A 185 -6.27 4.55 -7.14
C GLY A 185 -6.76 5.72 -6.29
N LEU A 186 -6.52 5.69 -4.97
CA LEU A 186 -6.85 6.80 -4.07
C LEU A 186 -6.06 8.06 -4.41
N GLY A 187 -4.77 7.89 -4.76
CA GLY A 187 -3.94 8.97 -5.28
C GLY A 187 -4.53 9.60 -6.54
N GLY A 188 -4.88 8.76 -7.52
CA GLY A 188 -5.54 9.22 -8.76
C GLY A 188 -6.89 9.90 -8.52
N TYR A 189 -7.69 9.38 -7.59
CA TYR A 189 -8.94 9.99 -7.17
C TYR A 189 -8.75 11.40 -6.63
N PHE A 190 -7.80 11.61 -5.72
CA PHE A 190 -7.50 12.94 -5.17
C PHE A 190 -7.02 13.93 -6.22
N LEU A 191 -6.18 13.48 -7.17
CA LEU A 191 -5.73 14.32 -8.29
C LEU A 191 -6.90 14.77 -9.19
N GLY A 192 -7.81 13.84 -9.49
CA GLY A 192 -8.99 14.14 -10.30
C GLY A 192 -9.93 15.14 -9.62
N GLU A 193 -10.22 14.95 -8.33
CA GLU A 193 -11.07 15.89 -7.57
C GLU A 193 -10.43 17.29 -7.45
N ALA A 194 -9.12 17.35 -7.16
CA ALA A 194 -8.43 18.64 -7.06
C ALA A 194 -8.44 19.41 -8.38
N ALA A 195 -8.25 18.71 -9.51
CA ALA A 195 -8.34 19.32 -10.84
C ALA A 195 -9.76 19.86 -11.14
N PHE A 196 -10.80 19.12 -10.72
CA PHE A 196 -12.19 19.57 -10.86
C PHE A 196 -12.45 20.86 -10.07
N LEU A 197 -12.08 20.90 -8.78
CA LEU A 197 -12.25 22.06 -7.92
C LEU A 197 -11.51 23.31 -8.45
N GLN A 198 -10.30 23.14 -8.99
CA GLN A 198 -9.55 24.23 -9.59
C GLN A 198 -10.24 24.81 -10.83
N ARG A 199 -10.86 23.99 -11.67
CA ARG A 199 -11.62 24.43 -12.84
C ARG A 199 -12.85 25.24 -12.43
N GLU A 200 -13.60 24.79 -11.42
CA GLU A 200 -14.76 25.52 -10.91
C GLU A 200 -14.40 26.91 -10.37
N HIS A 201 -13.28 27.03 -9.65
CA HIS A 201 -12.80 28.30 -9.14
C HIS A 201 -12.41 29.27 -10.26
N ARG A 202 -11.72 28.80 -11.30
CA ARG A 202 -11.36 29.61 -12.47
C ARG A 202 -12.58 30.07 -13.26
N GLY A 203 -13.58 29.21 -13.44
CA GLY A 203 -14.82 29.59 -14.13
C GLY A 203 -15.61 30.71 -13.44
N LYS A 204 -15.60 30.71 -12.08
CA LYS A 204 -16.27 31.73 -11.26
C LYS A 204 -15.53 33.07 -11.21
N SER A 205 -14.22 33.11 -11.49
CA SER A 205 -13.42 34.34 -11.47
C SER A 205 -13.37 35.03 -12.82
N SER A 206 -13.86 34.39 -13.89
CA SER A 206 -13.87 34.91 -15.28
C SER A 206 -15.27 35.36 -15.76
N GLY A 207 -16.30 35.25 -14.94
CA GLY A 207 -17.66 35.73 -15.21
C GLY A 207 -18.08 36.81 -14.22
#